data_73f8e1131c7e3d646fb7f6e4a4114a93
#
_entry.id   73f8e1131c7e3d646fb7f6e4a4114a93
#
_cell.length_a   1.000
_cell.length_b   1.000
_cell.length_c   1.000
_cell.angle_alpha   90.00
_cell.angle_beta   90.00
_cell.angle_gamma   90.00
#
_symmetry.space_group_name_H-M   'P 1'
#
loop_
_entity.id
_entity.type
_entity.pdbx_description
1 polymer ?
#
loop_
_entity_poly.entity_id
_entity_poly.type
_entity_poly.pdbx_seq_one_letter_code
_entity_poly.pdbx_strand_id
1 'polypeptide(L)'
;MENLVLLKDEINQLLARYGVKFGIYKNNEFHEQLFPFYPIPRVIEHEEFEELEKGLIQRADALNKFLLDIYTEQKIIKDGVIPEEFIFSSPGFLYQCQNIVPPKNIFAHIAGIDLVKGKDGIWYVLEDNLRVPSGASYPMIARKLCRKASPMTFKMAQVEENRDYGQLLAKVMNDVNTGGINVIFTPGRYNAAFFEHSY
;
A
#
# COMPACT_ATOMS: atom_id res chain seq x y z
N MET A 1 -31.51 -3.29 -9.27
CA MET A 1 -31.18 -3.42 -7.84
C MET A 1 -30.99 -4.88 -7.42
N GLU A 2 -31.87 -5.81 -7.82
CA GLU A 2 -31.72 -7.25 -7.48
C GLU A 2 -30.38 -7.85 -7.90
N ASN A 3 -29.89 -7.55 -9.10
CA ASN A 3 -28.59 -8.06 -9.56
C ASN A 3 -27.39 -7.60 -8.70
N LEU A 4 -27.45 -6.41 -8.12
CA LEU A 4 -26.36 -5.90 -7.27
C LEU A 4 -26.36 -6.56 -5.88
N VAL A 5 -27.53 -6.87 -5.34
CA VAL A 5 -27.67 -7.58 -4.06
C VAL A 5 -27.13 -8.99 -4.21
N LEU A 6 -27.55 -9.71 -5.26
CA LEU A 6 -27.06 -11.06 -5.56
C LEU A 6 -25.55 -11.09 -5.78
N LEU A 7 -25.00 -10.11 -6.51
CA LEU A 7 -23.57 -10.00 -6.75
C LEU A 7 -22.81 -9.76 -5.43
N LYS A 8 -23.33 -8.90 -4.55
CA LYS A 8 -22.75 -8.65 -3.23
C LYS A 8 -22.73 -9.91 -2.37
N ASP A 9 -23.83 -10.65 -2.36
CA ASP A 9 -23.92 -11.89 -1.58
C ASP A 9 -22.98 -12.96 -2.11
N GLU A 10 -22.85 -13.11 -3.43
CA GLU A 10 -21.88 -14.02 -4.05
C GLU A 10 -20.44 -13.65 -3.67
N ILE A 11 -20.08 -12.36 -3.76
CA ILE A 11 -18.74 -11.88 -3.38
C ILE A 11 -18.48 -12.10 -1.88
N ASN A 12 -19.47 -11.83 -1.01
CA ASN A 12 -19.33 -12.07 0.43
C ASN A 12 -19.12 -13.57 0.73
N GLN A 13 -19.81 -14.47 0.05
CA GLN A 13 -19.58 -15.91 0.18
C GLN A 13 -18.17 -16.30 -0.28
N LEU A 14 -17.68 -15.72 -1.36
CA LEU A 14 -16.32 -15.95 -1.84
C LEU A 14 -15.28 -15.40 -0.85
N LEU A 15 -15.48 -14.19 -0.31
CA LEU A 15 -14.62 -13.63 0.74
C LEU A 15 -14.53 -14.55 1.96
N ALA A 16 -15.67 -15.05 2.44
CA ALA A 16 -15.72 -15.99 3.54
C ALA A 16 -14.97 -17.28 3.22
N ARG A 17 -15.19 -17.85 2.02
CA ARG A 17 -14.54 -19.09 1.56
C ARG A 17 -13.03 -18.96 1.42
N TYR A 18 -12.52 -17.78 1.02
CA TYR A 18 -11.09 -17.49 0.92
C TYR A 18 -10.49 -17.00 2.24
N GLY A 19 -11.29 -16.85 3.30
CA GLY A 19 -10.83 -16.38 4.59
C GLY A 19 -10.35 -14.93 4.57
N VAL A 20 -10.90 -14.10 3.68
CA VAL A 20 -10.51 -12.69 3.54
C VAL A 20 -11.12 -11.90 4.69
N LYS A 21 -10.38 -11.79 5.75
CA LYS A 21 -10.82 -11.16 7.00
C LYS A 21 -9.97 -9.95 7.32
N PHE A 22 -10.56 -9.08 8.11
CA PHE A 22 -9.94 -7.88 8.61
C PHE A 22 -10.20 -7.78 10.11
N GLY A 23 -9.15 -7.58 10.88
CA GLY A 23 -9.24 -7.43 12.32
C GLY A 23 -9.39 -5.97 12.72
N ILE A 24 -10.33 -5.69 13.62
CA ILE A 24 -10.50 -4.38 14.22
C ILE A 24 -10.46 -4.51 15.75
N TYR A 25 -9.96 -3.47 16.40
CA TYR A 25 -10.09 -3.32 17.84
C TYR A 25 -11.26 -2.40 18.16
N LYS A 26 -12.20 -2.90 18.95
CA LYS A 26 -13.35 -2.13 19.44
C LYS A 26 -13.44 -2.32 20.94
N ASN A 27 -13.41 -1.22 21.69
CA ASN A 27 -13.40 -1.24 23.18
C ASN A 27 -12.26 -2.12 23.75
N ASN A 28 -11.07 -2.07 23.16
CA ASN A 28 -9.90 -2.90 23.50
C ASN A 28 -10.07 -4.41 23.25
N GLU A 29 -11.15 -4.84 22.61
CA GLU A 29 -11.36 -6.22 22.19
C GLU A 29 -11.08 -6.39 20.69
N PHE A 30 -10.43 -7.49 20.34
CA PHE A 30 -10.16 -7.84 18.95
C PHE A 30 -11.40 -8.50 18.32
N HIS A 31 -11.90 -7.90 17.24
CA HIS A 31 -13.00 -8.43 16.44
C HIS A 31 -12.53 -8.72 15.03
N GLU A 32 -12.74 -9.93 14.59
CA GLU A 32 -12.47 -10.33 13.22
C GLU A 32 -13.78 -10.29 12.42
N GLN A 33 -13.75 -9.60 11.27
CA GLN A 33 -14.89 -9.52 10.36
C GLN A 33 -14.45 -9.78 8.93
N LEU A 34 -15.38 -10.12 8.06
CA LEU A 34 -15.12 -10.17 6.63
C LEU A 34 -14.71 -8.79 6.12
N PHE A 35 -13.76 -8.76 5.19
CA PHE A 35 -13.35 -7.51 4.56
C PHE A 35 -14.57 -6.84 3.91
N PRO A 36 -14.88 -5.58 4.25
CA PRO A 36 -16.02 -4.88 3.68
C PRO A 36 -15.78 -4.63 2.19
N PHE A 37 -16.69 -5.11 1.36
CA PHE A 37 -16.54 -5.02 -0.08
C PHE A 37 -17.76 -4.38 -0.73
N TYR A 38 -17.50 -3.45 -1.64
CA TYR A 38 -18.52 -2.83 -2.46
C TYR A 38 -18.45 -3.39 -3.90
N PRO A 39 -19.53 -3.97 -4.44
CA PRO A 39 -19.47 -4.71 -5.70
C PRO A 39 -19.34 -3.84 -6.95
N ILE A 40 -19.60 -2.54 -6.85
CA ILE A 40 -19.43 -1.61 -7.98
C ILE A 40 -18.00 -1.07 -7.94
N PRO A 41 -17.15 -1.42 -8.92
CA PRO A 41 -15.78 -0.93 -8.95
C PRO A 41 -15.74 0.55 -9.28
N ARG A 42 -14.79 1.25 -8.69
CA ARG A 42 -14.38 2.56 -9.16
C ARG A 42 -13.46 2.37 -10.37
N VAL A 43 -13.79 2.99 -11.48
CA VAL A 43 -12.97 2.98 -12.68
C VAL A 43 -12.06 4.22 -12.65
N ILE A 44 -10.79 4.01 -12.95
CA ILE A 44 -9.80 5.04 -13.24
C ILE A 44 -9.35 4.77 -14.67
N GLU A 45 -9.53 5.73 -15.54
CA GLU A 45 -9.16 5.61 -16.95
C GLU A 45 -7.64 5.57 -17.10
N HIS A 46 -7.16 4.97 -18.19
CA HIS A 46 -5.73 4.72 -18.40
C HIS A 46 -4.91 6.02 -18.36
N GLU A 47 -5.33 7.04 -19.09
CA GLU A 47 -4.63 8.32 -19.16
C GLU A 47 -4.61 9.04 -17.80
N GLU A 48 -5.70 8.94 -17.04
CA GLU A 48 -5.76 9.49 -15.68
C GLU A 48 -4.79 8.74 -14.74
N PHE A 49 -4.69 7.42 -14.89
CA PHE A 49 -3.77 6.62 -14.09
C PHE A 49 -2.31 6.89 -14.43
N GLU A 50 -1.96 7.02 -15.71
CA GLU A 50 -0.59 7.36 -16.13
C GLU A 50 -0.11 8.71 -15.56
N GLU A 51 -0.98 9.71 -15.54
CA GLU A 51 -0.65 11.02 -14.97
C GLU A 51 -0.48 10.94 -13.46
N LEU A 52 -1.35 10.19 -12.79
CA LEU A 52 -1.28 9.93 -11.37
C LEU A 52 0.01 9.18 -11.00
N GLU A 53 0.36 8.14 -11.76
CA GLU A 53 1.58 7.34 -11.57
C GLU A 53 2.84 8.20 -11.64
N LYS A 54 2.95 9.09 -12.63
CA LYS A 54 4.09 10.03 -12.74
C LYS A 54 4.25 10.87 -11.47
N GLY A 55 3.14 11.41 -10.97
CA GLY A 55 3.12 12.19 -9.73
C GLY A 55 3.53 11.37 -8.50
N LEU A 56 3.05 10.13 -8.41
CA LEU A 56 3.38 9.22 -7.31
C LEU A 56 4.85 8.81 -7.32
N ILE A 57 5.43 8.52 -8.49
CA ILE A 57 6.85 8.23 -8.64
C ILE A 57 7.70 9.43 -8.23
N GLN A 58 7.36 10.64 -8.70
CA GLN A 58 8.05 11.86 -8.31
C GLN A 58 8.01 12.08 -6.79
N ARG A 59 6.85 11.84 -6.17
CA ARG A 59 6.68 11.98 -4.72
C ARG A 59 7.52 10.97 -3.95
N ALA A 60 7.49 9.71 -4.33
CA ALA A 60 8.28 8.66 -3.69
C ALA A 60 9.79 8.94 -3.79
N ASP A 61 10.26 9.42 -4.95
CA ASP A 61 11.65 9.84 -5.16
C ASP A 61 12.02 11.04 -4.29
N ALA A 62 11.16 12.05 -4.20
CA ALA A 62 11.39 13.22 -3.34
C ALA A 62 11.47 12.84 -1.87
N LEU A 63 10.61 11.94 -1.40
CA LEU A 63 10.62 11.44 -0.02
C LEU A 63 11.89 10.64 0.29
N ASN A 64 12.37 9.82 -0.62
CA ASN A 64 13.64 9.11 -0.45
C ASN A 64 14.85 10.07 -0.44
N LYS A 65 14.86 11.11 -1.28
CA LYS A 65 15.88 12.18 -1.25
C LYS A 65 15.84 12.96 0.06
N PHE A 66 14.67 13.26 0.57
CA PHE A 66 14.51 13.89 1.88
C PHE A 66 15.09 13.02 3.00
N LEU A 67 14.78 11.72 3.02
CA LEU A 67 15.34 10.79 3.99
C LEU A 67 16.86 10.69 3.87
N LEU A 68 17.41 10.63 2.67
CA LEU A 68 18.85 10.65 2.45
C LEU A 68 19.48 11.90 3.04
N ASP A 69 18.91 13.08 2.77
CA ASP A 69 19.44 14.35 3.27
C ASP A 69 19.43 14.44 4.79
N ILE A 70 18.29 14.13 5.44
CA ILE A 70 18.20 14.26 6.92
C ILE A 70 19.09 13.26 7.66
N TYR A 71 19.40 12.11 7.06
CA TYR A 71 20.30 11.12 7.65
C TYR A 71 21.78 11.33 7.30
N THR A 72 22.10 12.25 6.35
CA THR A 72 23.47 12.51 5.91
C THR A 72 23.86 13.99 6.02
N GLU A 73 23.65 14.74 4.94
CA GLU A 73 24.15 16.11 4.83
C GLU A 73 23.32 17.17 5.58
N GLN A 74 22.04 16.90 5.82
CA GLN A 74 21.10 17.77 6.54
C GLN A 74 20.99 19.18 5.91
N LYS A 75 21.06 19.27 4.59
CA LYS A 75 20.97 20.53 3.86
C LYS A 75 19.67 21.26 4.12
N ILE A 76 18.56 20.52 4.11
CA ILE A 76 17.21 21.07 4.30
C ILE A 76 17.06 21.78 5.66
N ILE A 77 17.80 21.32 6.69
CA ILE A 77 17.88 21.95 8.01
C ILE A 77 18.81 23.16 7.97
N LYS A 78 20.02 22.98 7.42
CA LYS A 78 21.04 24.04 7.32
C LYS A 78 20.57 25.23 6.51
N ASP A 79 19.77 24.99 5.48
CA ASP A 79 19.18 26.02 4.63
C ASP A 79 17.91 26.65 5.25
N GLY A 80 17.53 26.22 6.46
CA GLY A 80 16.38 26.76 7.19
C GLY A 80 15.01 26.46 6.57
N VAL A 81 14.93 25.46 5.71
CA VAL A 81 13.67 25.05 5.06
C VAL A 81 12.77 24.32 6.06
N ILE A 82 13.36 23.47 6.89
CA ILE A 82 12.66 22.75 7.96
C ILE A 82 13.40 23.02 9.28
N PRO A 83 12.68 23.40 10.36
CA PRO A 83 13.28 23.53 11.68
C PRO A 83 13.86 22.19 12.17
N GLU A 84 15.04 22.25 12.78
CA GLU A 84 15.76 21.10 13.33
C GLU A 84 14.88 20.28 14.28
N GLU A 85 14.10 20.96 15.11
CA GLU A 85 13.22 20.34 16.09
C GLU A 85 12.20 19.38 15.45
N PHE A 86 11.70 19.69 14.25
CA PHE A 86 10.75 18.82 13.55
C PHE A 86 11.35 17.46 13.21
N ILE A 87 12.63 17.42 12.91
CA ILE A 87 13.30 16.17 12.56
C ILE A 87 13.68 15.41 13.84
N PHE A 88 14.40 16.07 14.74
CA PHE A 88 15.04 15.38 15.87
C PHE A 88 14.11 15.12 17.07
N SER A 89 12.98 15.81 17.18
CA SER A 89 11.94 15.46 18.16
C SER A 89 11.04 14.31 17.70
N SER A 90 11.11 13.95 16.44
CA SER A 90 10.28 12.85 15.91
C SER A 90 10.71 11.50 16.50
N PRO A 91 9.80 10.73 17.10
CA PRO A 91 10.12 9.39 17.60
C PRO A 91 10.46 8.41 16.47
N GLY A 92 10.17 8.78 15.21
CA GLY A 92 10.55 8.02 14.03
C GLY A 92 11.99 8.24 13.56
N PHE A 93 12.67 9.29 14.04
CA PHE A 93 14.06 9.54 13.70
C PHE A 93 14.99 8.64 14.49
N LEU A 94 15.80 7.84 13.79
CA LEU A 94 16.71 6.88 14.41
C LEU A 94 18.12 7.44 14.42
N TYR A 95 18.56 8.04 15.52
CA TYR A 95 19.90 8.64 15.68
C TYR A 95 21.04 7.67 15.33
N GLN A 96 20.86 6.39 15.66
CA GLN A 96 21.85 5.35 15.37
C GLN A 96 22.02 5.06 13.86
N CYS A 97 21.10 5.56 13.03
CA CYS A 97 21.14 5.40 11.57
C CYS A 97 21.76 6.63 10.86
N GLN A 98 22.19 7.66 11.58
CA GLN A 98 22.88 8.80 10.98
C GLN A 98 24.14 8.36 10.25
N ASN A 99 24.36 8.93 9.06
CA ASN A 99 25.46 8.61 8.14
C ASN A 99 25.47 7.15 7.62
N ILE A 100 24.38 6.40 7.82
CA ILE A 100 24.19 5.11 7.20
C ILE A 100 23.39 5.33 5.90
N VAL A 101 24.04 5.03 4.77
CA VAL A 101 23.40 5.13 3.45
C VAL A 101 22.99 3.74 2.99
N PRO A 102 21.70 3.47 2.81
CA PRO A 102 21.25 2.18 2.33
C PRO A 102 21.61 1.97 0.86
N PRO A 103 21.60 0.71 0.38
CA PRO A 103 21.83 0.40 -1.04
C PRO A 103 20.94 1.24 -1.95
N LYS A 104 21.53 1.76 -3.04
CA LYS A 104 20.86 2.61 -4.04
C LYS A 104 20.26 3.91 -3.49
N ASN A 105 20.63 4.33 -2.26
CA ASN A 105 20.06 5.48 -1.54
C ASN A 105 18.55 5.37 -1.28
N ILE A 106 18.01 4.16 -1.20
CA ILE A 106 16.58 3.92 -1.01
C ILE A 106 16.33 3.56 0.45
N PHE A 107 15.65 4.44 1.18
CA PHE A 107 15.21 4.24 2.56
C PHE A 107 13.84 3.58 2.64
N ALA A 108 12.90 4.03 1.79
CA ALA A 108 11.56 3.47 1.69
C ALA A 108 11.40 2.74 0.35
N HIS A 109 11.39 1.41 0.39
CA HIS A 109 11.28 0.56 -0.80
C HIS A 109 9.83 0.36 -1.26
N ILE A 110 8.87 0.56 -0.36
CA ILE A 110 7.43 0.48 -0.60
C ILE A 110 6.80 1.71 0.01
N ALA A 111 6.06 2.47 -0.77
CA ALA A 111 5.31 3.64 -0.34
C ALA A 111 3.81 3.37 -0.51
N GLY A 112 3.05 3.50 0.57
CA GLY A 112 1.59 3.52 0.54
C GLY A 112 1.11 4.97 0.57
N ILE A 113 0.78 5.52 -0.57
CA ILE A 113 0.34 6.91 -0.70
C ILE A 113 -1.17 6.94 -0.79
N ASP A 114 -1.82 7.50 0.22
CA ASP A 114 -3.28 7.60 0.28
C ASP A 114 -3.77 8.81 -0.50
N LEU A 115 -4.76 8.56 -1.35
CA LEU A 115 -5.26 9.53 -2.31
C LEU A 115 -6.76 9.74 -2.18
N VAL A 116 -7.20 10.96 -2.43
CA VAL A 116 -8.61 11.32 -2.60
C VAL A 116 -8.79 12.16 -3.84
N LYS A 117 -9.84 11.86 -4.62
CA LYS A 117 -10.25 12.73 -5.74
C LYS A 117 -11.26 13.75 -5.23
N GLY A 118 -10.90 15.02 -5.32
CA GLY A 118 -11.77 16.13 -4.93
C GLY A 118 -13.00 16.29 -5.85
N LYS A 119 -13.93 17.13 -5.44
CA LYS A 119 -15.12 17.48 -6.27
C LYS A 119 -14.75 18.24 -7.54
N ASP A 120 -13.60 18.87 -7.55
CA ASP A 120 -12.96 19.54 -8.69
C ASP A 120 -12.30 18.58 -9.69
N GLY A 121 -12.33 17.29 -9.39
CA GLY A 121 -11.69 16.24 -10.21
C GLY A 121 -10.19 16.08 -9.98
N ILE A 122 -9.58 16.86 -9.09
CA ILE A 122 -8.15 16.81 -8.80
C ILE A 122 -7.87 15.73 -7.75
N TRP A 123 -6.75 15.02 -7.91
CA TRP A 123 -6.26 14.07 -6.93
C TRP A 123 -5.39 14.76 -5.88
N TYR A 124 -5.70 14.50 -4.62
CA TYR A 124 -4.98 15.02 -3.47
C TYR A 124 -4.36 13.87 -2.69
N VAL A 125 -3.13 14.07 -2.22
CA VAL A 125 -2.49 13.16 -1.27
C VAL A 125 -3.01 13.47 0.13
N LEU A 126 -3.45 12.44 0.85
CA LEU A 126 -3.86 12.55 2.25
C LEU A 126 -2.68 12.26 3.18
N GLU A 127 -1.97 11.16 2.94
CA GLU A 127 -0.79 10.79 3.72
C GLU A 127 0.18 9.90 2.94
N ASP A 128 1.40 9.82 3.43
CA ASP A 128 2.46 8.96 2.91
C ASP A 128 2.82 7.90 3.95
N ASN A 129 2.44 6.66 3.71
CA ASN A 129 2.82 5.53 4.53
C ASN A 129 4.13 4.95 4.01
N LEU A 130 5.28 5.39 4.59
CA LEU A 130 6.62 4.94 4.21
C LEU A 130 7.17 3.86 5.12
N ARG A 131 6.49 3.59 6.23
CA ARG A 131 6.87 2.56 7.18
C ARG A 131 5.83 1.46 7.21
N VAL A 132 6.25 0.26 6.74
CA VAL A 132 5.41 -0.94 6.70
C VAL A 132 4.00 -0.74 6.13
N PRO A 133 3.85 -0.11 4.94
CA PRO A 133 2.54 -0.02 4.31
C PRO A 133 1.98 -1.42 4.06
N SER A 134 0.69 -1.58 4.22
CA SER A 134 0.01 -2.87 4.06
C SER A 134 -1.30 -2.72 3.29
N GLY A 135 -1.93 -3.86 2.98
CA GLY A 135 -3.25 -3.87 2.36
C GLY A 135 -3.27 -4.20 0.87
N ALA A 136 -2.12 -4.37 0.21
CA ALA A 136 -2.07 -4.67 -1.24
C ALA A 136 -2.77 -5.98 -1.62
N SER A 137 -2.81 -6.96 -0.72
CA SER A 137 -3.51 -8.23 -0.95
C SER A 137 -5.02 -8.07 -1.12
N TYR A 138 -5.62 -7.09 -0.43
CA TYR A 138 -7.07 -6.86 -0.51
C TYR A 138 -7.55 -6.42 -1.90
N PRO A 139 -6.97 -5.43 -2.59
CA PRO A 139 -7.35 -5.12 -3.96
C PRO A 139 -7.01 -6.24 -4.94
N MET A 140 -5.96 -7.03 -4.71
CA MET A 140 -5.64 -8.17 -5.54
C MET A 140 -6.70 -9.26 -5.43
N ILE A 141 -7.07 -9.66 -4.21
CA ILE A 141 -8.13 -10.65 -4.01
C ILE A 141 -9.50 -10.12 -4.43
N ALA A 142 -9.81 -8.85 -4.15
CA ALA A 142 -11.04 -8.21 -4.59
C ALA A 142 -11.19 -8.27 -6.11
N ARG A 143 -10.15 -7.92 -6.86
CA ARG A 143 -10.14 -8.02 -8.33
C ARG A 143 -10.35 -9.45 -8.82
N LYS A 144 -9.68 -10.43 -8.19
CA LYS A 144 -9.87 -11.86 -8.49
C LYS A 144 -11.31 -12.29 -8.28
N LEU A 145 -11.94 -11.85 -7.18
CA LEU A 145 -13.32 -12.20 -6.85
C LEU A 145 -14.32 -11.51 -7.79
N CYS A 146 -14.13 -10.23 -8.09
CA CYS A 146 -14.96 -9.50 -9.05
C CYS A 146 -14.90 -10.14 -10.44
N ARG A 147 -13.70 -10.53 -10.90
CA ARG A 147 -13.55 -11.22 -12.19
C ARG A 147 -14.28 -12.57 -12.20
N LYS A 148 -14.28 -13.29 -11.09
CA LYS A 148 -14.97 -14.57 -10.95
C LYS A 148 -16.49 -14.40 -10.94
N ALA A 149 -16.98 -13.38 -10.24
CA ALA A 149 -18.42 -13.09 -10.14
C ALA A 149 -18.99 -12.40 -11.40
N SER A 150 -18.17 -11.61 -12.12
CA SER A 150 -18.60 -10.85 -13.30
C SER A 150 -17.59 -10.91 -14.45
N PRO A 151 -17.31 -12.11 -15.01
CA PRO A 151 -16.24 -12.30 -15.99
C PRO A 151 -16.45 -11.50 -17.27
N MET A 152 -17.68 -11.34 -17.73
CA MET A 152 -18.00 -10.59 -18.95
C MET A 152 -17.72 -9.10 -18.78
N THR A 153 -18.03 -8.50 -17.63
CA THR A 153 -17.74 -7.10 -17.34
C THR A 153 -16.23 -6.82 -17.42
N PHE A 154 -15.42 -7.68 -16.82
CA PHE A 154 -13.96 -7.55 -16.87
C PHE A 154 -13.38 -7.68 -18.28
N LYS A 155 -13.94 -8.62 -19.08
CA LYS A 155 -13.52 -8.80 -20.47
C LYS A 155 -13.86 -7.58 -21.34
N MET A 156 -15.04 -7.00 -21.16
CA MET A 156 -15.50 -5.85 -21.94
C MET A 156 -14.78 -4.55 -21.54
N ALA A 157 -14.49 -4.36 -20.27
CA ALA A 157 -13.85 -3.17 -19.75
C ALA A 157 -12.32 -3.15 -19.93
N GLN A 158 -11.72 -4.21 -20.48
CA GLN A 158 -10.26 -4.31 -20.71
C GLN A 158 -9.43 -3.90 -19.48
N VAL A 159 -9.87 -4.36 -18.30
CA VAL A 159 -9.24 -3.98 -17.02
C VAL A 159 -7.80 -4.51 -16.97
N GLU A 160 -6.87 -3.64 -16.68
CA GLU A 160 -5.46 -3.99 -16.49
C GLU A 160 -5.23 -4.93 -15.31
N GLU A 161 -4.17 -5.72 -15.39
CA GLU A 161 -3.83 -6.68 -14.35
C GLU A 161 -3.06 -6.03 -13.20
N ASN A 162 -3.20 -6.59 -12.02
CA ASN A 162 -2.43 -6.21 -10.83
C ASN A 162 -1.75 -7.42 -10.18
N ARG A 163 -1.45 -8.46 -10.96
CA ARG A 163 -0.96 -9.75 -10.45
C ARG A 163 0.53 -9.78 -10.12
N ASP A 164 1.27 -8.83 -10.63
CA ASP A 164 2.73 -8.76 -10.53
C ASP A 164 3.24 -8.17 -9.22
N TYR A 165 2.37 -7.64 -8.36
CA TYR A 165 2.76 -7.05 -7.08
C TYR A 165 3.64 -7.99 -6.24
N GLY A 166 3.28 -9.26 -6.12
CA GLY A 166 4.09 -10.25 -5.38
C GLY A 166 5.47 -10.47 -6.00
N GLN A 167 5.58 -10.43 -7.33
CA GLN A 167 6.86 -10.54 -8.05
C GLN A 167 7.71 -9.29 -7.86
N LEU A 168 7.09 -8.11 -7.88
CA LEU A 168 7.77 -6.85 -7.59
C LEU A 168 8.29 -6.80 -6.16
N LEU A 169 7.51 -7.26 -5.19
CA LEU A 169 7.93 -7.37 -3.79
C LEU A 169 9.12 -8.33 -3.66
N ALA A 170 9.06 -9.50 -4.29
CA ALA A 170 10.17 -10.46 -4.29
C ALA A 170 11.44 -9.87 -4.94
N LYS A 171 11.28 -9.08 -6.01
CA LYS A 171 12.39 -8.35 -6.64
C LYS A 171 13.00 -7.34 -5.68
N VAL A 172 12.21 -6.55 -4.98
CA VAL A 172 12.70 -5.60 -3.95
C VAL A 172 13.49 -6.35 -2.88
N MET A 173 12.97 -7.46 -2.36
CA MET A 173 13.66 -8.28 -1.37
C MET A 173 15.00 -8.82 -1.89
N ASN A 174 15.05 -9.26 -3.13
CA ASN A 174 16.28 -9.73 -3.77
C ASN A 174 17.28 -8.59 -4.01
N ASP A 175 16.80 -7.39 -4.34
CA ASP A 175 17.65 -6.23 -4.59
C ASP A 175 18.39 -5.73 -3.34
N VAL A 176 17.84 -5.98 -2.14
CA VAL A 176 18.47 -5.63 -0.86
C VAL A 176 19.15 -6.80 -0.18
N ASN A 177 18.98 -8.02 -0.68
CA ASN A 177 19.59 -9.22 -0.13
C ASN A 177 21.07 -9.30 -0.53
N THR A 178 21.94 -9.47 0.47
CA THR A 178 23.39 -9.61 0.28
C THR A 178 23.83 -11.08 0.19
N GLY A 179 22.90 -12.02 0.15
CA GLY A 179 23.08 -13.47 0.11
C GLY A 179 22.22 -14.18 1.16
N GLY A 180 21.90 -15.44 0.90
CA GLY A 180 21.03 -16.25 1.75
C GLY A 180 19.58 -16.27 1.28
N ILE A 181 18.64 -16.61 2.18
CA ILE A 181 17.21 -16.74 1.90
C ILE A 181 16.43 -15.51 2.39
N ASN A 182 15.45 -15.11 1.62
CA ASN A 182 14.47 -14.12 2.07
C ASN A 182 13.43 -14.79 2.96
N VAL A 183 13.08 -14.15 4.06
CA VAL A 183 12.05 -14.63 4.99
C VAL A 183 11.04 -13.53 5.29
N ILE A 184 9.79 -13.93 5.49
CA ILE A 184 8.73 -13.04 5.97
C ILE A 184 8.51 -13.35 7.45
N PHE A 185 8.70 -12.34 8.30
CA PHE A 185 8.43 -12.44 9.72
C PHE A 185 7.04 -11.89 10.02
N THR A 186 6.18 -12.73 10.60
CA THR A 186 4.79 -12.34 10.92
C THR A 186 4.47 -12.65 12.38
N PRO A 187 3.66 -11.80 13.07
CA PRO A 187 3.19 -12.11 14.42
C PRO A 187 2.14 -13.24 14.48
N GLY A 188 1.79 -13.84 13.33
CA GLY A 188 0.93 -15.01 13.25
C GLY A 188 -0.57 -14.69 13.14
N ARG A 189 -1.39 -15.74 13.20
CA ARG A 189 -2.82 -15.73 12.85
C ARG A 189 -3.72 -14.85 13.72
N TYR A 190 -3.24 -14.38 14.84
CA TYR A 190 -3.99 -13.47 15.72
C TYR A 190 -3.71 -11.98 15.42
N ASN A 191 -2.86 -11.70 14.45
CA ASN A 191 -2.62 -10.33 13.99
C ASN A 191 -3.72 -9.89 13.03
N ALA A 192 -4.12 -8.61 13.11
CA ALA A 192 -5.14 -8.02 12.23
C ALA A 192 -4.78 -8.12 10.74
N ALA A 193 -3.48 -8.09 10.41
CA ALA A 193 -2.97 -8.17 9.05
C ALA A 193 -2.58 -9.61 8.62
N PHE A 194 -3.02 -10.64 9.33
CA PHE A 194 -2.61 -12.02 9.03
C PHE A 194 -2.96 -12.45 7.60
N PHE A 195 -4.14 -12.03 7.10
CA PHE A 195 -4.52 -12.32 5.72
C PHE A 195 -3.47 -11.77 4.74
N GLU A 196 -3.06 -10.51 4.91
CA GLU A 196 -2.01 -9.88 4.11
C GLU A 196 -0.69 -10.65 4.17
N HIS A 197 -0.26 -11.03 5.37
CA HIS A 197 1.01 -11.74 5.57
C HIS A 197 1.02 -13.15 4.97
N SER A 198 -0.15 -13.78 4.83
CA SER A 198 -0.29 -15.15 4.32
C SER A 198 -0.62 -15.23 2.83
N TYR A 199 -1.05 -14.12 2.22
CA TYR A 199 -1.44 -14.03 0.82
C TYR A 199 -0.24 -14.06 -0.12
#